data_d409acfc35ca10b08f96add77f6c47db
#
_entry.id   d409acfc35ca10b08f96add77f6c47db
#
_cell.length_a   1.000
_cell.length_b   1.000
_cell.length_c   1.000
_cell.angle_alpha   90.00
_cell.angle_beta   90.00
_cell.angle_gamma   90.00
#
_symmetry.space_group_name_H-M   'P 1'
#
loop_
_entity.id
_entity.type
_entity.pdbx_description
1 polymer ?
#
loop_
_entity_poly.entity_id
_entity_poly.type
_entity_poly.pdbx_seq_one_letter_code
_entity_poly.pdbx_strand_id
1 'polypeptide(L)'
;MEPDESSSNNTDGYGGTEPGASVCHRRHHRDIRTKSRMRVLHGSSTGGSRIALVPSYHQKLLPGWSQLRAYTHTDRGRRAMGWIVTLAVTIFGGLLRFIRLSSPKGLVFDETYYVKDAWTMLMTGEARDWPKTIHGTAVNALFAAGQTDNWLPQAENVVHPPLGKWFIALGLKLFGGAGNIAAWRVATAAAGTIGILLMCRIALKLFRSLPLAALAGILMSIDGLGIVMSRTGILDIFIMALVLGAFLCLLNHREWALAKLTAYADAHHVSPQTPQNSRSLAGPSVFFSWWRLAAAVLLGLSCGIKWSGIYFFAVFALISVLWDAYNRHTLGYRFWFASAVIRDGLPAALYMVPTAALSYCATWTGWFIHPDSYMHSWAEAHPGEGITWLPETLRSFVEYHRQMWQFHVNLSEPHPYMANAWMWPLQIRPTNFWLSESAKGTGLCAIAPGSPCYSNVTALGNPLLWWIGTLCALLVIIIALVDFASRRGDWRIWAVLAGWLGGWLPWLQYLNRTTFNFYAIVLLPWVILSVIYMASWLKAQLKKRAYHVIVGIGVAAIVLTSVFFFPLWTGIPLPPRALGGTYVAVQLDLRAGTRLLPIAGFRIGAANIRNC
;
A
#
# COMPACT_ATOMS: atom_id res chain seq x y z
N MET A 1 58.55 -37.26 -24.26
CA MET A 1 59.82 -36.73 -24.70
C MET A 1 60.11 -35.57 -23.77
N GLU A 2 60.74 -35.90 -22.68
CA GLU A 2 61.69 -35.05 -21.92
C GLU A 2 62.97 -34.98 -22.75
N PRO A 3 63.98 -34.24 -22.38
CA PRO A 3 64.36 -33.50 -21.19
C PRO A 3 64.93 -32.07 -21.54
N ASP A 4 65.56 -31.25 -20.76
CA ASP A 4 66.36 -31.23 -19.55
C ASP A 4 66.80 -29.78 -19.25
N GLU A 5 66.97 -29.50 -17.96
CA GLU A 5 68.15 -28.97 -17.23
C GLU A 5 68.83 -27.69 -17.78
N SER A 6 69.35 -26.76 -17.01
CA SER A 6 70.08 -26.81 -15.73
C SER A 6 70.40 -25.37 -15.27
N SER A 7 70.37 -25.12 -13.97
CA SER A 7 71.53 -24.74 -13.11
C SER A 7 72.14 -23.34 -13.40
N SER A 8 72.62 -22.53 -12.53
CA SER A 8 73.24 -22.69 -11.19
C SER A 8 73.60 -21.30 -10.61
N ASN A 9 73.51 -21.24 -9.32
CA ASN A 9 74.50 -20.73 -8.36
C ASN A 9 74.94 -19.28 -8.23
N ASN A 10 74.80 -18.86 -7.01
CA ASN A 10 75.87 -18.36 -6.07
C ASN A 10 76.11 -16.87 -6.12
N THR A 11 76.43 -16.13 -5.05
CA THR A 11 76.84 -16.34 -3.65
C THR A 11 76.83 -14.98 -2.94
N ASP A 12 76.64 -15.06 -1.60
CA ASP A 12 77.35 -14.28 -0.55
C ASP A 12 77.08 -12.76 -0.43
N GLY A 13 76.91 -12.15 0.70
CA GLY A 13 77.06 -12.59 2.08
C GLY A 13 77.11 -11.39 3.03
N TYR A 14 76.96 -11.64 4.29
CA TYR A 14 77.36 -10.88 5.49
C TYR A 14 76.65 -9.53 5.75
N GLY A 15 76.16 -9.16 6.92
CA GLY A 15 76.33 -9.65 8.28
C GLY A 15 75.69 -8.69 9.26
N GLY A 16 75.17 -9.20 10.27
CA GLY A 16 75.34 -8.97 11.68
C GLY A 16 74.70 -7.66 12.21
N THR A 17 74.03 -7.58 13.25
CA THR A 17 74.06 -8.11 14.58
C THR A 17 72.81 -7.66 15.33
N GLU A 18 72.29 -8.57 16.13
CA GLU A 18 71.37 -8.32 17.27
C GLU A 18 72.11 -7.58 18.41
N PRO A 19 71.50 -7.20 19.57
CA PRO A 19 70.27 -7.75 20.19
C PRO A 19 69.46 -6.75 21.06
N GLY A 20 68.29 -7.19 21.54
CA GLY A 20 68.00 -6.89 22.92
C GLY A 20 66.59 -6.50 23.34
N ALA A 21 65.89 -7.46 23.95
CA ALA A 21 65.08 -7.36 25.18
C ALA A 21 63.71 -6.64 25.16
N SER A 22 62.67 -7.40 25.19
CA SER A 22 61.83 -7.80 26.35
C SER A 22 60.79 -6.79 26.87
N VAL A 23 59.61 -7.35 27.07
CA VAL A 23 58.72 -7.22 28.24
C VAL A 23 57.46 -6.32 28.14
N CYS A 24 56.33 -7.04 28.16
CA CYS A 24 55.15 -6.90 29.03
C CYS A 24 54.14 -5.76 28.89
N HIS A 25 52.93 -6.22 28.66
CA HIS A 25 51.67 -5.82 29.34
C HIS A 25 51.33 -4.34 29.51
N ARG A 26 50.18 -3.91 29.00
CA ARG A 26 48.94 -3.66 29.76
C ARG A 26 47.83 -2.99 28.93
N ARG A 27 46.63 -3.45 29.16
CA ARG A 27 45.33 -2.80 28.79
C ARG A 27 45.33 -1.36 29.31
N HIS A 28 44.79 -0.42 28.53
CA HIS A 28 44.10 0.74 29.08
C HIS A 28 43.03 1.25 28.11
N HIS A 29 41.80 1.24 28.61
CA HIS A 29 40.70 2.07 28.16
C HIS A 29 41.13 3.53 28.08
N ARG A 30 40.79 4.24 27.01
CA ARG A 30 40.82 5.70 27.01
C ARG A 30 39.49 6.27 26.57
N ASP A 31 38.80 6.81 27.60
CA ASP A 31 37.77 7.83 27.44
C ASP A 31 38.36 9.08 26.78
N ILE A 32 37.74 9.54 25.69
CA ILE A 32 38.06 10.82 25.09
C ILE A 32 37.04 11.84 25.62
N ARG A 33 37.41 12.54 26.70
CA ARG A 33 36.81 13.79 27.13
C ARG A 33 37.45 14.95 26.34
N THR A 34 36.66 15.58 25.47
CA THR A 34 37.02 16.85 24.85
C THR A 34 36.87 18.00 25.85
N LYS A 35 37.98 18.52 26.33
CA LYS A 35 38.02 19.78 27.06
C LYS A 35 38.13 20.93 26.04
N SER A 36 37.11 21.81 26.01
CA SER A 36 37.21 23.12 25.37
C SER A 36 38.09 24.03 26.20
N ARG A 37 39.18 24.49 25.62
CA ARG A 37 40.05 25.57 26.23
C ARG A 37 39.46 26.92 25.88
N MET A 38 39.09 27.67 26.94
CA MET A 38 38.87 29.11 26.91
C MET A 38 40.21 29.80 26.73
N ARG A 39 40.38 30.60 25.68
CA ARG A 39 41.46 31.60 25.59
C ARG A 39 40.94 32.93 26.08
N VAL A 40 41.51 33.38 27.16
CA VAL A 40 41.37 34.77 27.64
C VAL A 40 42.39 35.60 26.91
N LEU A 41 41.97 36.59 26.14
CA LEU A 41 42.81 37.68 25.63
C LEU A 41 42.50 38.92 26.46
N HIS A 42 43.50 39.36 27.22
CA HIS A 42 43.55 40.71 27.82
C HIS A 42 43.94 41.71 26.74
N GLY A 43 43.14 42.74 26.61
CA GLY A 43 43.50 43.93 25.82
C GLY A 43 42.78 45.13 26.40
N SER A 44 43.54 46.05 26.91
CA SER A 44 43.15 47.27 27.62
C SER A 44 42.71 48.39 26.67
N SER A 45 41.81 49.19 27.21
CA SER A 45 41.65 50.66 27.14
C SER A 45 40.72 51.29 26.10
N THR A 46 39.79 52.06 26.69
CA THR A 46 39.24 53.38 26.31
C THR A 46 38.28 53.51 25.12
N GLY A 47 37.06 53.97 25.46
CA GLY A 47 36.18 54.60 24.48
C GLY A 47 34.70 54.25 24.70
N GLY A 48 33.94 55.17 25.31
CA GLY A 48 32.50 54.98 25.57
C GLY A 48 31.69 54.79 24.29
N SER A 49 30.78 53.86 24.34
CA SER A 49 29.67 53.78 23.40
C SER A 49 28.50 52.99 24.00
N ARG A 50 27.36 53.55 23.82
CA ARG A 50 26.05 53.15 24.30
C ARG A 50 25.78 51.66 24.12
N ILE A 51 25.51 50.97 25.23
CA ILE A 51 25.00 49.61 25.23
C ILE A 51 23.51 49.66 24.83
N ALA A 52 23.23 49.29 23.58
CA ALA A 52 21.88 48.92 23.19
C ALA A 52 21.57 47.53 23.77
N LEU A 53 20.77 47.50 24.83
CA LEU A 53 20.20 46.28 25.39
C LEU A 53 19.25 45.67 24.36
N VAL A 54 19.72 44.72 23.60
CA VAL A 54 18.85 43.79 22.88
C VAL A 54 18.35 42.78 23.91
N PRO A 55 17.02 42.71 24.17
CA PRO A 55 16.50 41.70 25.07
C PRO A 55 16.75 40.33 24.44
N SER A 56 17.69 39.57 24.96
CA SER A 56 17.77 38.14 24.69
C SER A 56 16.53 37.48 25.30
N TYR A 57 15.51 37.24 24.48
CA TYR A 57 14.41 36.35 24.81
C TYR A 57 14.95 34.94 25.00
N HIS A 58 15.53 34.65 26.13
CA HIS A 58 15.66 33.29 26.61
C HIS A 58 14.25 32.81 26.98
N GLN A 59 13.56 32.19 26.02
CA GLN A 59 12.42 31.34 26.36
C GLN A 59 12.92 30.30 27.36
N LYS A 60 12.63 30.56 28.67
CA LYS A 60 12.73 29.54 29.72
C LYS A 60 11.73 28.44 29.33
N LEU A 61 12.17 27.42 28.62
CA LEU A 61 11.40 26.20 28.39
C LEU A 61 11.04 25.65 29.78
N LEU A 62 9.75 25.41 30.02
CA LEU A 62 9.27 24.75 31.21
C LEU A 62 10.12 23.50 31.48
N PRO A 63 10.47 23.18 32.74
CA PRO A 63 11.40 22.07 33.07
C PRO A 63 11.03 20.72 32.42
N GLY A 64 9.74 20.45 32.18
CA GLY A 64 9.25 19.26 31.47
C GLY A 64 9.60 19.20 30.00
N TRP A 65 9.75 20.33 29.29
CA TRP A 65 10.06 20.33 27.85
C TRP A 65 11.50 19.96 27.53
N SER A 66 12.44 20.30 28.40
CA SER A 66 13.85 19.92 28.26
C SER A 66 14.04 18.40 28.46
N GLN A 67 13.34 17.82 29.45
CA GLN A 67 13.33 16.38 29.70
C GLN A 67 12.66 15.62 28.58
N LEU A 68 11.52 16.10 28.06
CA LEU A 68 10.84 15.51 26.93
C LEU A 68 11.72 15.55 25.66
N ARG A 69 12.43 16.65 25.39
CA ARG A 69 13.41 16.73 24.30
C ARG A 69 14.54 15.73 24.48
N ALA A 70 15.13 15.63 25.67
CA ALA A 70 16.17 14.67 25.95
C ALA A 70 15.69 13.22 25.74
N TYR A 71 14.48 12.89 26.19
CA TYR A 71 13.87 11.58 25.97
C TYR A 71 13.67 11.26 24.47
N THR A 72 13.20 12.20 23.66
CA THR A 72 12.98 11.99 22.23
C THR A 72 14.27 11.72 21.46
N HIS A 73 15.45 12.04 22.00
CA HIS A 73 16.75 11.69 21.42
C HIS A 73 17.23 10.29 21.78
N THR A 74 16.61 9.59 22.73
CA THR A 74 16.91 8.18 23.04
C THR A 74 16.27 7.24 22.01
N ASP A 75 16.79 6.00 21.88
CA ASP A 75 16.20 5.00 20.99
C ASP A 75 14.77 4.62 21.39
N ARG A 76 14.49 4.57 22.70
CA ARG A 76 13.14 4.33 23.22
C ARG A 76 12.22 5.50 22.90
N GLY A 77 12.67 6.72 23.12
CA GLY A 77 11.92 7.94 22.82
C GLY A 77 11.61 8.09 21.33
N ARG A 78 12.58 7.78 20.44
CA ARG A 78 12.34 7.77 18.98
C ARG A 78 11.31 6.73 18.57
N ARG A 79 11.35 5.54 19.15
CA ARG A 79 10.34 4.48 18.89
C ARG A 79 8.96 4.91 19.40
N ALA A 80 8.88 5.42 20.62
CA ALA A 80 7.63 5.92 21.20
C ALA A 80 7.01 7.05 20.37
N MET A 81 7.81 8.06 19.98
CA MET A 81 7.36 9.15 19.12
C MET A 81 6.89 8.62 17.76
N GLY A 82 7.59 7.64 17.20
CA GLY A 82 7.18 6.96 15.97
C GLY A 82 5.79 6.33 16.07
N TRP A 83 5.46 5.73 17.19
CA TRP A 83 4.13 5.17 17.44
C TRP A 83 3.08 6.24 17.74
N ILE A 84 3.41 7.26 18.55
CA ILE A 84 2.48 8.36 18.84
C ILE A 84 2.04 9.06 17.56
N VAL A 85 2.99 9.41 16.67
CA VAL A 85 2.68 10.04 15.38
C VAL A 85 1.86 9.10 14.49
N THR A 86 2.25 7.83 14.41
CA THR A 86 1.50 6.82 13.64
C THR A 86 0.06 6.72 14.11
N LEU A 87 -0.16 6.56 15.42
CA LEU A 87 -1.50 6.42 16.01
C LEU A 87 -2.33 7.69 15.85
N ALA A 88 -1.75 8.87 16.08
CA ALA A 88 -2.45 10.14 15.91
C ALA A 88 -2.96 10.31 14.45
N VAL A 89 -2.12 10.03 13.45
CA VAL A 89 -2.51 10.09 12.03
C VAL A 89 -3.54 9.00 11.70
N THR A 90 -3.38 7.80 12.26
CA THR A 90 -4.33 6.69 12.05
C THR A 90 -5.70 7.02 12.64
N ILE A 91 -5.76 7.60 13.83
CA ILE A 91 -7.02 8.05 14.46
C ILE A 91 -7.67 9.15 13.62
N PHE A 92 -6.91 10.14 13.19
CA PHE A 92 -7.42 11.19 12.29
C PHE A 92 -8.04 10.61 11.02
N GLY A 93 -7.30 9.75 10.31
CA GLY A 93 -7.80 9.13 9.09
C GLY A 93 -8.95 8.12 9.34
N GLY A 94 -8.96 7.46 10.50
CA GLY A 94 -10.08 6.62 10.95
C GLY A 94 -11.35 7.44 11.16
N LEU A 95 -11.28 8.58 11.82
CA LEU A 95 -12.43 9.47 12.00
C LEU A 95 -13.07 9.86 10.66
N LEU A 96 -12.26 10.19 9.63
CA LEU A 96 -12.79 10.51 8.30
C LEU A 96 -13.53 9.33 7.64
N ARG A 97 -13.21 8.09 8.04
CA ARG A 97 -13.81 6.86 7.49
C ARG A 97 -15.05 6.42 8.26
N PHE A 98 -15.05 6.54 9.58
CA PHE A 98 -16.13 6.03 10.44
C PHE A 98 -17.27 7.03 10.67
N ILE A 99 -17.00 8.35 10.63
CA ILE A 99 -18.06 9.35 10.81
C ILE A 99 -19.08 9.26 9.69
N ARG A 100 -20.39 9.15 10.05
CA ARG A 100 -21.51 9.02 9.13
C ARG A 100 -21.38 7.84 8.17
N LEU A 101 -20.89 6.69 8.64
CA LEU A 101 -20.64 5.50 7.82
C LEU A 101 -21.91 4.92 7.20
N SER A 102 -23.09 5.13 7.82
CA SER A 102 -24.41 4.75 7.30
C SER A 102 -24.92 5.64 6.14
N SER A 103 -24.15 6.62 5.69
CA SER A 103 -24.50 7.48 4.55
C SER A 103 -23.70 7.09 3.31
N PRO A 104 -24.34 6.99 2.12
CA PRO A 104 -25.78 7.11 1.83
C PRO A 104 -26.62 5.93 2.38
N LYS A 105 -27.95 6.15 2.53
CA LYS A 105 -28.88 5.14 3.02
C LYS A 105 -29.34 4.23 1.87
N GLY A 106 -28.49 3.29 1.46
CA GLY A 106 -28.77 2.33 0.41
C GLY A 106 -27.52 1.57 -0.02
N LEU A 107 -27.69 0.50 -0.77
CA LEU A 107 -26.60 -0.23 -1.40
C LEU A 107 -26.03 0.60 -2.54
N VAL A 108 -24.72 0.81 -2.55
CA VAL A 108 -24.03 1.61 -3.55
C VAL A 108 -23.17 0.70 -4.43
N PHE A 109 -23.29 0.85 -5.75
CA PHE A 109 -22.52 0.11 -6.76
C PHE A 109 -22.45 -1.41 -6.44
N ASP A 110 -21.28 -1.99 -6.37
CA ASP A 110 -21.10 -3.44 -6.11
C ASP A 110 -21.47 -3.88 -4.68
N GLU A 111 -21.84 -2.97 -3.76
CA GLU A 111 -22.47 -3.39 -2.49
C GLU A 111 -23.71 -4.25 -2.76
N THR A 112 -24.36 -4.03 -3.91
CA THR A 112 -25.54 -4.82 -4.34
C THR A 112 -25.24 -6.32 -4.47
N TYR A 113 -23.99 -6.69 -4.66
CA TYR A 113 -23.51 -8.08 -4.68
C TYR A 113 -22.88 -8.43 -3.34
N TYR A 114 -21.78 -7.79 -3.00
CA TYR A 114 -20.89 -8.21 -1.91
C TYR A 114 -21.51 -8.14 -0.51
N VAL A 115 -22.39 -7.18 -0.24
CA VAL A 115 -23.07 -7.09 1.06
C VAL A 115 -24.16 -8.15 1.19
N LYS A 116 -24.91 -8.41 0.10
CA LYS A 116 -25.94 -9.45 0.07
C LYS A 116 -25.33 -10.85 0.15
N ASP A 117 -24.25 -11.11 -0.62
CA ASP A 117 -23.50 -12.35 -0.53
C ASP A 117 -22.95 -12.58 0.89
N ALA A 118 -22.35 -11.53 1.48
CA ALA A 118 -21.82 -11.60 2.83
C ALA A 118 -22.91 -11.92 3.87
N TRP A 119 -24.12 -11.39 3.65
CA TRP A 119 -25.26 -11.68 4.51
C TRP A 119 -25.72 -13.13 4.38
N THR A 120 -25.93 -13.63 3.16
CA THR A 120 -26.34 -15.03 2.96
C THR A 120 -25.25 -16.00 3.40
N MET A 121 -23.96 -15.71 3.15
CA MET A 121 -22.84 -16.49 3.69
C MET A 121 -22.83 -16.54 5.22
N LEU A 122 -23.22 -15.46 5.90
CA LEU A 122 -23.33 -15.46 7.37
C LEU A 122 -24.50 -16.31 7.85
N MET A 123 -25.62 -16.32 7.12
CA MET A 123 -26.87 -17.00 7.51
C MET A 123 -26.89 -18.47 7.11
N THR A 124 -26.32 -18.81 5.94
CA THR A 124 -26.43 -20.15 5.35
C THR A 124 -25.08 -20.85 5.13
N GLY A 125 -23.95 -20.12 5.29
CA GLY A 125 -22.59 -20.61 5.03
C GLY A 125 -22.09 -20.39 3.60
N GLU A 126 -22.98 -20.00 2.67
CA GLU A 126 -22.68 -19.81 1.25
C GLU A 126 -23.40 -18.59 0.67
N ALA A 127 -22.95 -18.11 -0.49
CA ALA A 127 -23.64 -17.05 -1.23
C ALA A 127 -24.86 -17.61 -1.94
N ARG A 128 -26.00 -16.92 -1.81
CA ARG A 128 -27.28 -17.29 -2.42
C ARG A 128 -27.74 -16.21 -3.41
N ASP A 129 -28.42 -16.64 -4.47
CA ASP A 129 -29.02 -15.75 -5.46
C ASP A 129 -30.14 -14.88 -4.88
N TRP A 130 -30.34 -13.73 -5.51
CA TRP A 130 -31.36 -12.77 -5.12
C TRP A 130 -32.29 -12.44 -6.31
N PRO A 131 -33.61 -12.36 -6.11
CA PRO A 131 -34.51 -11.91 -7.16
C PRO A 131 -34.25 -10.42 -7.48
N LYS A 132 -34.57 -9.99 -8.69
CA LYS A 132 -34.47 -8.56 -9.06
C LYS A 132 -35.52 -7.71 -8.34
N THR A 133 -36.73 -8.23 -8.25
CA THR A 133 -37.91 -7.55 -7.63
C THR A 133 -38.75 -8.53 -6.85
N ILE A 134 -39.45 -8.02 -5.84
CA ILE A 134 -40.48 -8.72 -5.07
C ILE A 134 -41.72 -7.84 -5.04
N HIS A 135 -42.85 -8.35 -5.51
CA HIS A 135 -44.09 -7.59 -5.65
C HIS A 135 -43.91 -6.22 -6.33
N GLY A 136 -43.05 -6.16 -7.38
CA GLY A 136 -42.76 -4.95 -8.13
C GLY A 136 -41.74 -3.99 -7.49
N THR A 137 -41.31 -4.27 -6.25
CA THR A 137 -40.29 -3.46 -5.56
C THR A 137 -38.88 -4.04 -5.77
N ALA A 138 -37.91 -3.22 -6.12
CA ALA A 138 -36.51 -3.66 -6.28
C ALA A 138 -35.97 -4.25 -4.97
N VAL A 139 -35.37 -5.46 -5.01
CA VAL A 139 -34.85 -6.16 -3.83
C VAL A 139 -33.81 -5.36 -3.07
N ASN A 140 -32.99 -4.56 -3.77
CA ASN A 140 -32.01 -3.68 -3.13
C ASN A 140 -32.65 -2.60 -2.23
N ALA A 141 -33.84 -2.10 -2.62
CA ALA A 141 -34.59 -1.15 -1.79
C ALA A 141 -35.19 -1.84 -0.55
N LEU A 142 -35.69 -3.05 -0.73
CA LEU A 142 -36.21 -3.89 0.38
C LEU A 142 -35.10 -4.23 1.37
N PHE A 143 -33.94 -4.64 0.88
CA PHE A 143 -32.76 -4.93 1.70
C PHE A 143 -32.30 -3.70 2.51
N ALA A 144 -32.23 -2.54 1.86
CA ALA A 144 -31.88 -1.28 2.52
C ALA A 144 -32.93 -0.81 3.55
N ALA A 145 -34.17 -1.24 3.39
CA ALA A 145 -35.26 -1.01 4.34
C ALA A 145 -35.31 -2.05 5.50
N GLY A 146 -34.33 -3.00 5.53
CA GLY A 146 -34.25 -4.02 6.58
C GLY A 146 -34.99 -5.33 6.28
N GLN A 147 -35.55 -5.48 5.08
CA GLN A 147 -36.15 -6.74 4.62
C GLN A 147 -35.05 -7.59 3.97
N THR A 148 -34.34 -8.36 4.77
CA THR A 148 -33.06 -8.98 4.39
C THR A 148 -33.16 -10.47 4.08
N ASP A 149 -34.35 -11.09 4.15
CA ASP A 149 -34.54 -12.55 4.04
C ASP A 149 -35.14 -12.99 2.68
N ASN A 150 -34.91 -12.17 1.65
CA ASN A 150 -35.50 -12.34 0.33
C ASN A 150 -34.55 -13.04 -0.67
N TRP A 151 -33.56 -13.82 -0.20
CA TRP A 151 -32.72 -14.62 -1.08
C TRP A 151 -33.43 -15.87 -1.61
N LEU A 152 -32.92 -16.39 -2.72
CA LEU A 152 -33.40 -17.61 -3.34
C LEU A 152 -32.66 -18.84 -2.77
N PRO A 153 -33.25 -20.06 -2.88
CA PRO A 153 -32.59 -21.28 -2.43
C PRO A 153 -31.30 -21.63 -3.21
N GLN A 154 -31.17 -21.13 -4.44
CA GLN A 154 -30.03 -21.44 -5.33
C GLN A 154 -28.76 -20.78 -4.84
N ALA A 155 -27.62 -21.51 -4.93
CA ALA A 155 -26.30 -20.95 -4.71
C ALA A 155 -25.92 -19.99 -5.84
N GLU A 156 -25.35 -18.84 -5.46
CA GLU A 156 -24.91 -17.81 -6.42
C GLU A 156 -23.57 -18.14 -7.07
N ASN A 157 -23.47 -17.91 -8.38
CA ASN A 157 -22.18 -17.93 -9.09
C ASN A 157 -21.35 -16.70 -8.73
N VAL A 158 -20.49 -16.81 -7.73
CA VAL A 158 -19.61 -15.72 -7.32
C VAL A 158 -18.29 -15.75 -8.10
N VAL A 159 -17.98 -14.65 -8.76
CA VAL A 159 -16.79 -14.52 -9.63
C VAL A 159 -15.53 -14.07 -8.91
N HIS A 160 -15.60 -13.82 -7.61
CA HIS A 160 -14.46 -13.47 -6.75
C HIS A 160 -14.36 -14.41 -5.56
N PRO A 161 -13.14 -14.79 -5.12
CA PRO A 161 -12.93 -15.59 -3.93
C PRO A 161 -13.61 -15.00 -2.68
N PRO A 162 -13.93 -15.82 -1.66
CA PRO A 162 -14.92 -15.45 -0.64
C PRO A 162 -14.40 -14.57 0.50
N LEU A 163 -13.07 -14.44 0.71
CA LEU A 163 -12.51 -13.81 1.92
C LEU A 163 -12.99 -12.37 2.15
N GLY A 164 -13.07 -11.56 1.09
CA GLY A 164 -13.53 -10.17 1.23
C GLY A 164 -14.98 -10.08 1.70
N LYS A 165 -15.83 -10.99 1.25
CA LYS A 165 -17.23 -11.11 1.69
C LYS A 165 -17.30 -11.61 3.14
N TRP A 166 -16.44 -12.53 3.56
CA TRP A 166 -16.33 -12.94 4.96
C TRP A 166 -15.91 -11.80 5.89
N PHE A 167 -15.06 -10.88 5.43
CA PHE A 167 -14.77 -9.68 6.23
C PHE A 167 -15.98 -8.76 6.36
N ILE A 168 -16.77 -8.59 5.31
CA ILE A 168 -18.04 -7.85 5.39
C ILE A 168 -19.02 -8.59 6.32
N ALA A 169 -19.14 -9.91 6.20
CA ALA A 169 -19.98 -10.76 7.05
C ALA A 169 -19.61 -10.63 8.54
N LEU A 170 -18.31 -10.55 8.86
CA LEU A 170 -17.85 -10.28 10.22
C LEU A 170 -18.32 -8.91 10.72
N GLY A 171 -18.29 -7.88 9.88
CA GLY A 171 -18.86 -6.58 10.18
C GLY A 171 -20.35 -6.65 10.47
N LEU A 172 -21.11 -7.35 9.62
CA LEU A 172 -22.55 -7.60 9.82
C LEU A 172 -22.81 -8.32 11.15
N LYS A 173 -22.07 -9.38 11.44
CA LYS A 173 -22.24 -10.16 12.69
C LYS A 173 -22.01 -9.33 13.95
N LEU A 174 -20.97 -8.47 13.94
CA LEU A 174 -20.57 -7.73 15.14
C LEU A 174 -21.36 -6.43 15.38
N PHE A 175 -21.96 -5.85 14.33
CA PHE A 175 -22.53 -4.52 14.40
C PHE A 175 -24.02 -4.45 14.02
N GLY A 176 -24.78 -5.47 14.33
CA GLY A 176 -26.25 -5.43 14.29
C GLY A 176 -26.90 -5.94 13.00
N GLY A 177 -26.20 -6.75 12.21
CA GLY A 177 -26.73 -7.43 11.04
C GLY A 177 -26.97 -6.56 9.81
N ALA A 178 -27.65 -7.13 8.82
CA ALA A 178 -27.89 -6.48 7.54
C ALA A 178 -28.87 -5.28 7.63
N GLY A 179 -29.70 -5.20 8.65
CA GLY A 179 -30.56 -4.03 8.89
C GLY A 179 -29.81 -2.76 9.31
N ASN A 180 -28.55 -2.87 9.73
CA ASN A 180 -27.70 -1.72 10.05
C ASN A 180 -26.75 -1.40 8.89
N ILE A 181 -27.00 -0.32 8.17
CA ILE A 181 -26.17 0.13 7.02
C ILE A 181 -24.69 0.35 7.41
N ALA A 182 -24.41 0.83 8.63
CA ALA A 182 -23.03 1.01 9.07
C ALA A 182 -22.29 -0.34 9.16
N ALA A 183 -23.00 -1.43 9.52
CA ALA A 183 -22.42 -2.76 9.61
C ALA A 183 -21.91 -3.29 8.25
N TRP A 184 -22.52 -2.87 7.14
CA TRP A 184 -22.08 -3.24 5.79
C TRP A 184 -20.67 -2.76 5.47
N ARG A 185 -20.26 -1.62 6.09
CA ARG A 185 -19.08 -0.83 5.73
C ARG A 185 -18.02 -0.77 6.82
N VAL A 186 -18.30 -1.29 8.01
CA VAL A 186 -17.36 -1.22 9.14
C VAL A 186 -16.05 -1.96 8.87
N ALA A 187 -16.11 -3.11 8.19
CA ALA A 187 -14.92 -3.90 7.86
C ALA A 187 -14.01 -3.15 6.86
N THR A 188 -14.59 -2.51 5.83
CA THR A 188 -13.84 -1.71 4.85
C THR A 188 -13.27 -0.44 5.49
N ALA A 189 -13.99 0.21 6.41
CA ALA A 189 -13.50 1.35 7.18
C ALA A 189 -12.32 0.96 8.07
N ALA A 190 -12.37 -0.20 8.72
CA ALA A 190 -11.28 -0.74 9.50
C ALA A 190 -10.06 -1.06 8.62
N ALA A 191 -10.26 -1.74 7.48
CA ALA A 191 -9.19 -2.06 6.54
C ALA A 191 -8.47 -0.81 6.02
N GLY A 192 -9.22 0.23 5.60
CA GLY A 192 -8.63 1.49 5.17
C GLY A 192 -7.90 2.23 6.28
N THR A 193 -8.37 2.14 7.52
CA THR A 193 -7.71 2.72 8.70
C THR A 193 -6.41 1.98 9.03
N ILE A 194 -6.42 0.64 8.98
CA ILE A 194 -5.21 -0.19 9.09
C ILE A 194 -4.21 0.16 7.98
N GLY A 195 -4.69 0.39 6.75
CA GLY A 195 -3.85 0.84 5.64
C GLY A 195 -3.08 2.12 5.96
N ILE A 196 -3.69 3.11 6.65
CA ILE A 196 -3.00 4.34 7.08
C ILE A 196 -1.91 4.04 8.10
N LEU A 197 -2.19 3.18 9.09
CA LEU A 197 -1.20 2.73 10.08
C LEU A 197 0.01 2.09 9.38
N LEU A 198 -0.26 1.15 8.48
CA LEU A 198 0.78 0.46 7.71
C LEU A 198 1.59 1.44 6.86
N MET A 199 0.93 2.40 6.21
CA MET A 199 1.59 3.43 5.40
C MET A 199 2.56 4.29 6.22
N CYS A 200 2.16 4.76 7.40
CA CYS A 200 3.05 5.48 8.32
C CYS A 200 4.27 4.63 8.70
N ARG A 201 4.06 3.35 9.01
CA ARG A 201 5.14 2.43 9.41
C ARG A 201 6.10 2.12 8.25
N ILE A 202 5.58 1.89 7.04
CA ILE A 202 6.35 1.68 5.82
C ILE A 202 7.20 2.92 5.52
N ALA A 203 6.59 4.10 5.48
CA ALA A 203 7.30 5.34 5.22
C ALA A 203 8.39 5.63 6.28
N LEU A 204 8.11 5.34 7.55
CA LEU A 204 9.10 5.49 8.61
C LEU A 204 10.30 4.55 8.42
N LYS A 205 10.07 3.31 7.97
CA LYS A 205 11.15 2.35 7.69
C LYS A 205 11.98 2.76 6.46
N LEU A 206 11.32 3.19 5.39
CA LEU A 206 12.01 3.58 4.15
C LEU A 206 12.82 4.86 4.30
N PHE A 207 12.27 5.87 4.97
CA PHE A 207 12.86 7.21 4.97
C PHE A 207 13.46 7.63 6.32
N ARG A 208 13.25 6.86 7.39
CA ARG A 208 13.74 7.12 8.76
C ARG A 208 13.45 8.56 9.23
N SER A 209 12.32 9.11 8.82
CA SER A 209 11.90 10.49 9.04
C SER A 209 10.46 10.55 9.54
N LEU A 210 10.25 11.03 10.76
CA LEU A 210 8.91 11.19 11.34
C LEU A 210 8.02 12.14 10.53
N PRO A 211 8.51 13.34 10.08
CA PRO A 211 7.68 14.22 9.26
C PRO A 211 7.25 13.58 7.93
N LEU A 212 8.14 12.83 7.27
CA LEU A 212 7.80 12.15 6.02
C LEU A 212 6.81 10.98 6.25
N ALA A 213 6.95 10.27 7.37
CA ALA A 213 6.00 9.22 7.75
C ALA A 213 4.62 9.79 8.07
N ALA A 214 4.57 10.90 8.82
CA ALA A 214 3.32 11.61 9.10
C ALA A 214 2.67 12.12 7.81
N LEU A 215 3.45 12.74 6.92
CA LEU A 215 2.97 13.23 5.63
C LEU A 215 2.39 12.09 4.78
N ALA A 216 3.07 10.94 4.70
CA ALA A 216 2.57 9.77 3.98
C ALA A 216 1.20 9.31 4.50
N GLY A 217 1.05 9.19 5.80
CA GLY A 217 -0.21 8.81 6.42
C GLY A 217 -1.31 9.87 6.28
N ILE A 218 -0.98 11.16 6.37
CA ILE A 218 -1.93 12.26 6.17
C ILE A 218 -2.43 12.26 4.72
N LEU A 219 -1.53 12.16 3.72
CA LEU A 219 -1.92 12.07 2.32
C LEU A 219 -2.86 10.88 2.06
N MET A 220 -2.59 9.72 2.66
CA MET A 220 -3.47 8.55 2.57
C MET A 220 -4.80 8.74 3.32
N SER A 221 -4.81 9.55 4.38
CA SER A 221 -6.01 9.85 5.16
C SER A 221 -7.01 10.71 4.39
N ILE A 222 -6.50 11.69 3.60
CA ILE A 222 -7.29 12.72 2.92
C ILE A 222 -7.51 12.44 1.42
N ASP A 223 -6.97 11.34 0.87
CA ASP A 223 -7.24 10.96 -0.51
C ASP A 223 -8.68 10.46 -0.70
N GLY A 224 -9.32 10.94 -1.77
CA GLY A 224 -10.73 10.66 -2.03
C GLY A 224 -11.02 9.20 -2.34
N LEU A 225 -10.19 8.56 -3.16
CA LEU A 225 -10.36 7.13 -3.46
C LEU A 225 -10.21 6.29 -2.19
N GLY A 226 -9.22 6.63 -1.35
CA GLY A 226 -9.02 6.01 -0.04
C GLY A 226 -10.22 6.19 0.90
N ILE A 227 -10.88 7.36 0.88
CA ILE A 227 -12.09 7.64 1.68
C ILE A 227 -13.27 6.83 1.14
N VAL A 228 -13.58 6.93 -0.15
CA VAL A 228 -14.74 6.26 -0.78
C VAL A 228 -14.65 4.75 -0.60
N MET A 229 -13.52 4.14 -0.95
CA MET A 229 -13.33 2.69 -0.87
C MET A 229 -13.35 2.14 0.57
N SER A 230 -13.03 2.99 1.56
CA SER A 230 -13.17 2.64 2.98
C SER A 230 -14.59 2.81 3.53
N ARG A 231 -15.47 3.49 2.81
CA ARG A 231 -16.84 3.82 3.25
C ARG A 231 -17.91 3.08 2.44
N THR A 232 -17.50 2.15 1.62
CA THR A 232 -18.36 1.30 0.79
C THR A 232 -17.96 -0.17 0.99
N GLY A 233 -18.93 -1.08 1.02
CA GLY A 233 -18.73 -2.51 1.21
C GLY A 233 -18.16 -3.19 -0.03
N ILE A 234 -16.97 -2.77 -0.49
CA ILE A 234 -16.30 -3.22 -1.71
C ILE A 234 -14.96 -3.90 -1.39
N LEU A 235 -14.56 -4.87 -2.20
CA LEU A 235 -13.48 -5.81 -1.86
C LEU A 235 -12.06 -5.23 -1.93
N ASP A 236 -11.80 -4.27 -2.81
CA ASP A 236 -10.45 -3.85 -3.20
C ASP A 236 -9.64 -3.19 -2.08
N ILE A 237 -10.31 -2.57 -1.11
CA ILE A 237 -9.65 -1.97 0.06
C ILE A 237 -8.98 -3.02 0.97
N PHE A 238 -9.53 -4.24 1.03
CA PHE A 238 -8.93 -5.34 1.77
C PHE A 238 -7.66 -5.84 1.10
N ILE A 239 -7.63 -5.90 -0.26
CA ILE A 239 -6.40 -6.24 -0.99
C ILE A 239 -5.31 -5.23 -0.66
N MET A 240 -5.60 -3.93 -0.75
CA MET A 240 -4.65 -2.87 -0.41
C MET A 240 -4.07 -3.05 0.99
N ALA A 241 -4.91 -3.33 2.00
CA ALA A 241 -4.47 -3.50 3.38
C ALA A 241 -3.57 -4.74 3.55
N LEU A 242 -3.94 -5.89 2.96
CA LEU A 242 -3.16 -7.13 3.03
C LEU A 242 -1.82 -7.00 2.30
N VAL A 243 -1.82 -6.39 1.13
CA VAL A 243 -0.59 -6.12 0.34
C VAL A 243 0.36 -5.18 1.08
N LEU A 244 -0.15 -4.11 1.73
CA LEU A 244 0.66 -3.24 2.59
C LEU A 244 1.23 -4.00 3.79
N GLY A 245 0.44 -4.85 4.42
CA GLY A 245 0.89 -5.73 5.51
C GLY A 245 2.03 -6.65 5.07
N ALA A 246 1.88 -7.30 3.92
CA ALA A 246 2.91 -8.15 3.33
C ALA A 246 4.18 -7.36 2.99
N PHE A 247 4.03 -6.17 2.42
CA PHE A 247 5.16 -5.30 2.11
C PHE A 247 5.93 -4.88 3.36
N LEU A 248 5.23 -4.52 4.44
CA LEU A 248 5.87 -4.22 5.73
C LEU A 248 6.63 -5.44 6.29
N CYS A 249 6.07 -6.64 6.16
CA CYS A 249 6.75 -7.88 6.54
C CYS A 249 8.03 -8.09 5.73
N LEU A 250 8.03 -7.85 4.42
CA LEU A 250 9.23 -7.96 3.58
C LEU A 250 10.28 -6.88 3.90
N LEU A 251 9.88 -5.68 4.29
CA LEU A 251 10.81 -4.67 4.81
C LEU A 251 11.46 -5.13 6.13
N ASN A 252 10.69 -5.78 7.02
CA ASN A 252 11.23 -6.37 8.24
C ASN A 252 12.18 -7.54 7.93
N HIS A 253 11.83 -8.39 6.96
CA HIS A 253 12.75 -9.45 6.49
C HIS A 253 14.07 -8.86 5.99
N ARG A 254 14.00 -7.83 5.15
CA ARG A 254 15.21 -7.15 4.63
C ARG A 254 16.12 -6.63 5.74
N GLU A 255 15.56 -5.98 6.76
CA GLU A 255 16.34 -5.49 7.92
C GLU A 255 16.95 -6.64 8.72
N TRP A 256 16.19 -7.71 8.96
CA TRP A 256 16.66 -8.92 9.62
C TRP A 256 17.79 -9.59 8.83
N ALA A 257 17.62 -9.77 7.52
CA ALA A 257 18.63 -10.37 6.64
C ALA A 257 19.91 -9.53 6.61
N LEU A 258 19.78 -8.21 6.48
CA LEU A 258 20.93 -7.29 6.53
C LEU A 258 21.69 -7.42 7.86
N ALA A 259 20.99 -7.43 9.00
CA ALA A 259 21.63 -7.58 10.31
C ALA A 259 22.39 -8.92 10.44
N LYS A 260 21.77 -10.03 9.99
CA LYS A 260 22.40 -11.37 10.00
C LYS A 260 23.64 -11.43 9.09
N LEU A 261 23.54 -10.85 7.89
CA LEU A 261 24.65 -10.79 6.93
C LEU A 261 25.79 -9.89 7.43
N THR A 262 25.47 -8.74 8.05
CA THR A 262 26.45 -7.82 8.62
C THR A 262 27.20 -8.49 9.77
N ALA A 263 26.50 -9.12 10.73
CA ALA A 263 27.12 -9.81 11.85
C ALA A 263 28.09 -10.92 11.38
N TYR A 264 27.72 -11.65 10.31
CA TYR A 264 28.61 -12.65 9.72
C TYR A 264 29.82 -12.00 9.03
N ALA A 265 29.61 -10.91 8.29
CA ALA A 265 30.69 -10.20 7.61
C ALA A 265 31.73 -9.65 8.61
N ASP A 266 31.26 -9.07 9.72
CA ASP A 266 32.13 -8.56 10.80
C ASP A 266 32.95 -9.68 11.46
N ALA A 267 32.30 -10.84 11.75
CA ALA A 267 32.97 -12.00 12.36
C ALA A 267 34.01 -12.66 11.45
N HIS A 268 33.87 -12.56 10.13
CA HIS A 268 34.74 -13.22 9.15
C HIS A 268 35.57 -12.22 8.31
N HIS A 269 35.62 -10.96 8.73
CA HIS A 269 36.35 -9.88 8.07
C HIS A 269 36.03 -9.75 6.56
N VAL A 270 34.78 -10.00 6.17
CA VAL A 270 34.30 -9.82 4.79
C VAL A 270 34.06 -8.33 4.54
N SER A 271 34.72 -7.81 3.53
CA SER A 271 34.52 -6.41 3.08
C SER A 271 34.70 -6.32 1.56
N PRO A 272 34.26 -5.25 0.91
CA PRO A 272 34.48 -5.04 -0.53
C PRO A 272 35.96 -5.02 -0.95
N GLN A 273 36.87 -4.77 -0.01
CA GLN A 273 38.32 -4.69 -0.24
C GLN A 273 39.07 -6.00 0.09
N THR A 274 38.41 -7.02 0.66
CA THR A 274 39.05 -8.27 1.11
C THR A 274 39.46 -9.15 -0.08
N PRO A 275 40.71 -9.69 -0.13
CA PRO A 275 41.13 -10.63 -1.18
C PRO A 275 40.31 -11.90 -1.20
N GLN A 276 40.01 -12.41 -2.39
CA GLN A 276 38.87 -13.28 -2.69
C GLN A 276 39.08 -14.80 -2.45
N ASN A 277 39.95 -15.24 -1.58
CA ASN A 277 40.34 -16.67 -1.47
C ASN A 277 39.72 -17.48 -0.33
N SER A 278 38.69 -17.01 0.40
CA SER A 278 38.14 -17.73 1.53
C SER A 278 36.69 -18.25 1.32
N ARG A 279 36.33 -19.33 2.05
CA ARG A 279 35.01 -19.97 2.02
C ARG A 279 33.85 -19.08 2.54
N SER A 280 34.15 -17.96 3.17
CA SER A 280 33.17 -16.96 3.65
C SER A 280 32.43 -16.21 2.55
N LEU A 281 32.80 -16.43 1.28
CA LEU A 281 32.38 -15.66 0.10
C LEU A 281 30.88 -15.71 -0.23
N ALA A 282 30.16 -16.73 0.23
CA ALA A 282 28.72 -16.88 0.04
C ALA A 282 27.89 -16.31 1.21
N GLY A 283 28.49 -16.20 2.39
CA GLY A 283 27.81 -15.78 3.62
C GLY A 283 26.76 -16.78 4.13
N PRO A 284 26.05 -16.47 5.22
CA PRO A 284 25.00 -17.31 5.76
C PRO A 284 23.76 -17.29 4.87
N SER A 285 22.95 -18.34 4.90
CA SER A 285 21.65 -18.36 4.25
C SER A 285 20.63 -17.51 5.03
N VAL A 286 19.81 -16.75 4.30
CA VAL A 286 18.73 -15.91 4.81
C VAL A 286 17.36 -16.29 4.22
N PHE A 287 17.23 -17.49 3.63
CA PHE A 287 16.01 -17.93 2.95
C PHE A 287 14.79 -17.89 3.85
N PHE A 288 14.90 -18.34 5.12
CA PHE A 288 13.78 -18.42 6.04
C PHE A 288 13.78 -17.27 7.05
N SER A 289 12.65 -16.60 7.17
CA SER A 289 12.28 -15.74 8.29
C SER A 289 10.77 -15.77 8.49
N TRP A 290 10.33 -15.60 9.73
CA TRP A 290 8.90 -15.46 10.06
C TRP A 290 8.23 -14.30 9.33
N TRP A 291 8.99 -13.25 9.03
CA TRP A 291 8.48 -12.10 8.26
C TRP A 291 8.15 -12.47 6.82
N ARG A 292 9.02 -13.26 6.16
CA ARG A 292 8.79 -13.72 4.79
C ARG A 292 7.62 -14.71 4.74
N LEU A 293 7.49 -15.58 5.76
CA LEU A 293 6.36 -16.49 5.91
C LEU A 293 5.05 -15.71 6.10
N ALA A 294 5.03 -14.71 6.99
CA ALA A 294 3.87 -13.85 7.20
C ALA A 294 3.48 -13.08 5.92
N ALA A 295 4.47 -12.64 5.13
CA ALA A 295 4.20 -12.01 3.84
C ALA A 295 3.53 -12.99 2.86
N ALA A 296 3.96 -14.27 2.83
CA ALA A 296 3.34 -15.30 1.99
C ALA A 296 1.88 -15.57 2.39
N VAL A 297 1.59 -15.65 3.70
CA VAL A 297 0.21 -15.77 4.21
C VAL A 297 -0.64 -14.59 3.76
N LEU A 298 -0.19 -13.35 3.99
CA LEU A 298 -0.97 -12.16 3.64
C LEU A 298 -1.20 -12.01 2.12
N LEU A 299 -0.23 -12.41 1.30
CA LEU A 299 -0.36 -12.41 -0.16
C LEU A 299 -1.29 -13.52 -0.65
N GLY A 300 -1.25 -14.71 -0.04
CA GLY A 300 -2.23 -15.77 -0.30
C GLY A 300 -3.65 -15.35 0.07
N LEU A 301 -3.83 -14.72 1.23
CA LEU A 301 -5.11 -14.13 1.64
C LEU A 301 -5.57 -13.01 0.67
N SER A 302 -4.65 -12.21 0.13
CA SER A 302 -5.02 -11.18 -0.86
C SER A 302 -5.57 -11.81 -2.16
N CYS A 303 -5.00 -12.95 -2.59
CA CYS A 303 -5.55 -13.74 -3.69
C CYS A 303 -6.95 -14.30 -3.35
N GLY A 304 -7.20 -14.63 -2.08
CA GLY A 304 -8.50 -15.06 -1.55
C GLY A 304 -9.58 -13.97 -1.55
N ILE A 305 -9.22 -12.73 -1.92
CA ILE A 305 -10.18 -11.64 -2.14
C ILE A 305 -10.41 -11.42 -3.65
N LYS A 306 -9.33 -11.21 -4.40
CA LYS A 306 -9.31 -11.14 -5.87
C LYS A 306 -7.98 -11.68 -6.39
N TRP A 307 -8.00 -12.35 -7.53
CA TRP A 307 -6.82 -12.96 -8.13
C TRP A 307 -5.71 -11.96 -8.50
N SER A 308 -6.03 -10.67 -8.60
CA SER A 308 -5.00 -9.63 -8.79
C SER A 308 -3.93 -9.58 -7.68
N GLY A 309 -4.20 -10.18 -6.52
CA GLY A 309 -3.20 -10.39 -5.46
C GLY A 309 -1.96 -11.17 -5.92
N ILE A 310 -2.09 -12.06 -6.93
CA ILE A 310 -0.99 -12.88 -7.45
C ILE A 310 0.11 -12.04 -8.10
N TYR A 311 -0.24 -10.91 -8.72
CA TYR A 311 0.74 -9.99 -9.30
C TYR A 311 1.64 -9.37 -8.23
N PHE A 312 1.05 -8.99 -7.10
CA PHE A 312 1.83 -8.53 -5.95
C PHE A 312 2.69 -9.65 -5.36
N PHE A 313 2.16 -10.88 -5.28
CA PHE A 313 2.95 -12.02 -4.81
C PHE A 313 4.19 -12.22 -5.66
N ALA A 314 4.05 -12.26 -6.99
CA ALA A 314 5.17 -12.46 -7.91
C ALA A 314 6.22 -11.34 -7.81
N VAL A 315 5.78 -10.08 -7.84
CA VAL A 315 6.68 -8.92 -7.77
C VAL A 315 7.37 -8.83 -6.40
N PHE A 316 6.66 -9.05 -5.31
CA PHE A 316 7.22 -8.93 -3.96
C PHE A 316 8.17 -10.08 -3.62
N ALA A 317 7.87 -11.29 -4.08
CA ALA A 317 8.79 -12.43 -3.96
C ALA A 317 10.11 -12.13 -4.68
N LEU A 318 10.04 -11.66 -5.94
CA LEU A 318 11.22 -11.29 -6.72
C LEU A 318 12.02 -10.16 -6.05
N ILE A 319 11.36 -9.07 -5.65
CA ILE A 319 12.02 -7.93 -4.98
C ILE A 319 12.68 -8.37 -3.68
N SER A 320 12.09 -9.29 -2.92
CA SER A 320 12.70 -9.77 -1.68
C SER A 320 14.03 -10.49 -1.91
N VAL A 321 14.14 -11.27 -3.00
CA VAL A 321 15.39 -11.93 -3.41
C VAL A 321 16.41 -10.90 -3.92
N LEU A 322 15.97 -9.91 -4.69
CA LEU A 322 16.83 -8.83 -5.17
C LEU A 322 17.36 -7.96 -4.01
N TRP A 323 16.59 -7.77 -2.94
CA TRP A 323 17.07 -7.09 -1.73
C TRP A 323 18.11 -7.92 -0.98
N ASP A 324 17.97 -9.24 -0.93
CA ASP A 324 19.00 -10.12 -0.36
C ASP A 324 20.30 -10.07 -1.19
N ALA A 325 20.16 -10.06 -2.51
CA ALA A 325 21.29 -9.88 -3.43
C ALA A 325 21.99 -8.52 -3.22
N TYR A 326 21.20 -7.44 -3.12
CA TYR A 326 21.71 -6.10 -2.85
C TYR A 326 22.44 -6.01 -1.50
N ASN A 327 21.86 -6.57 -0.44
CA ASN A 327 22.48 -6.60 0.88
C ASN A 327 23.83 -7.35 0.85
N ARG A 328 23.91 -8.49 0.15
CA ARG A 328 25.15 -9.24 -0.03
C ARG A 328 26.19 -8.46 -0.83
N HIS A 329 25.77 -7.83 -1.93
CA HIS A 329 26.63 -7.04 -2.78
C HIS A 329 27.26 -5.86 -2.02
N THR A 330 26.46 -5.12 -1.25
CA THR A 330 26.94 -3.95 -0.48
C THR A 330 27.89 -4.32 0.65
N LEU A 331 27.79 -5.54 1.19
CA LEU A 331 28.68 -6.07 2.22
C LEU A 331 29.96 -6.73 1.65
N GLY A 332 30.09 -6.87 0.32
CA GLY A 332 31.29 -7.40 -0.32
C GLY A 332 31.33 -8.93 -0.50
N TYR A 333 30.19 -9.61 -0.40
CA TYR A 333 30.13 -11.05 -0.69
C TYR A 333 30.37 -11.31 -2.18
N ARG A 334 31.30 -12.22 -2.52
CA ARG A 334 31.67 -12.49 -3.92
C ARG A 334 30.52 -13.09 -4.74
N PHE A 335 29.85 -14.11 -4.20
CA PHE A 335 28.74 -14.80 -4.89
C PHE A 335 27.38 -14.20 -4.51
N TRP A 336 27.32 -12.87 -4.40
CA TRP A 336 26.15 -12.15 -3.91
C TRP A 336 24.86 -12.50 -4.64
N PHE A 337 24.87 -12.56 -5.98
CA PHE A 337 23.68 -12.85 -6.79
C PHE A 337 23.32 -14.35 -6.76
N ALA A 338 24.31 -15.23 -7.05
CA ALA A 338 24.09 -16.67 -7.03
C ALA A 338 23.63 -17.17 -5.65
N SER A 339 24.20 -16.64 -4.57
CA SER A 339 23.76 -17.00 -3.21
C SER A 339 22.36 -16.52 -2.92
N ALA A 340 21.99 -15.30 -3.34
CA ALA A 340 20.64 -14.79 -3.14
C ALA A 340 19.58 -15.58 -3.94
N VAL A 341 19.91 -16.05 -5.14
CA VAL A 341 18.98 -16.85 -5.94
C VAL A 341 18.95 -18.30 -5.45
N ILE A 342 20.11 -18.98 -5.42
CA ILE A 342 20.16 -20.44 -5.23
C ILE A 342 19.98 -20.80 -3.75
N ARG A 343 20.62 -20.08 -2.81
CA ARG A 343 20.61 -20.41 -1.38
C ARG A 343 19.49 -19.76 -0.60
N ASP A 344 18.94 -18.65 -1.12
CA ASP A 344 17.88 -17.93 -0.42
C ASP A 344 16.57 -17.93 -1.21
N GLY A 345 16.56 -17.57 -2.49
CA GLY A 345 15.36 -17.40 -3.31
C GLY A 345 14.64 -18.71 -3.63
N LEU A 346 15.36 -19.71 -4.17
CA LEU A 346 14.76 -21.02 -4.48
C LEU A 346 14.22 -21.73 -3.23
N PRO A 347 14.97 -21.85 -2.11
CA PRO A 347 14.41 -22.41 -0.88
C PRO A 347 13.27 -21.57 -0.31
N ALA A 348 13.29 -20.24 -0.46
CA ALA A 348 12.18 -19.41 -0.04
C ALA A 348 10.92 -19.70 -0.87
N ALA A 349 11.05 -19.90 -2.18
CA ALA A 349 9.92 -20.24 -3.05
C ALA A 349 9.26 -21.57 -2.62
N LEU A 350 10.06 -22.57 -2.21
CA LEU A 350 9.56 -23.88 -1.77
C LEU A 350 8.62 -23.84 -0.56
N TYR A 351 8.69 -22.79 0.26
CA TYR A 351 7.71 -22.65 1.35
C TYR A 351 6.74 -21.48 1.12
N MET A 352 7.16 -20.38 0.46
CA MET A 352 6.27 -19.23 0.25
C MET A 352 5.11 -19.58 -0.69
N VAL A 353 5.38 -20.31 -1.79
CA VAL A 353 4.34 -20.69 -2.75
C VAL A 353 3.31 -21.63 -2.12
N PRO A 354 3.70 -22.76 -1.47
CA PRO A 354 2.72 -23.59 -0.78
C PRO A 354 1.97 -22.86 0.33
N THR A 355 2.66 -22.01 1.12
CA THR A 355 2.00 -21.23 2.17
C THR A 355 0.94 -20.29 1.60
N ALA A 356 1.25 -19.58 0.52
CA ALA A 356 0.28 -18.70 -0.13
C ALA A 356 -0.90 -19.49 -0.71
N ALA A 357 -0.63 -20.65 -1.35
CA ALA A 357 -1.67 -21.53 -1.87
C ALA A 357 -2.56 -22.08 -0.76
N LEU A 358 -2.00 -22.56 0.35
CA LEU A 358 -2.77 -23.01 1.51
C LEU A 358 -3.59 -21.89 2.14
N SER A 359 -3.01 -20.67 2.24
CA SER A 359 -3.75 -19.50 2.73
C SER A 359 -4.90 -19.12 1.80
N TYR A 360 -4.72 -19.24 0.49
CA TYR A 360 -5.78 -19.08 -0.51
C TYR A 360 -6.86 -20.14 -0.34
N CYS A 361 -6.50 -21.43 -0.30
CA CYS A 361 -7.46 -22.53 -0.14
C CYS A 361 -8.23 -22.42 1.18
N ALA A 362 -7.58 -21.99 2.25
CA ALA A 362 -8.24 -21.77 3.54
C ALA A 362 -9.38 -20.72 3.47
N THR A 363 -9.32 -19.78 2.53
CA THR A 363 -10.42 -18.83 2.34
C THR A 363 -11.68 -19.47 1.79
N TRP A 364 -11.57 -20.63 1.15
CA TRP A 364 -12.67 -21.41 0.55
C TRP A 364 -13.26 -22.45 1.50
N THR A 365 -12.88 -22.46 2.78
CA THR A 365 -13.36 -23.43 3.76
C THR A 365 -14.89 -23.54 3.77
N GLY A 366 -15.63 -22.42 3.66
CA GLY A 366 -17.09 -22.41 3.57
C GLY A 366 -17.59 -23.26 2.39
N TRP A 367 -17.01 -23.07 1.21
CA TRP A 367 -17.35 -23.85 0.01
C TRP A 367 -17.09 -25.35 0.19
N PHE A 368 -15.99 -25.73 0.84
CA PHE A 368 -15.65 -27.15 1.06
C PHE A 368 -16.57 -27.86 2.05
N ILE A 369 -17.10 -27.15 3.05
CA ILE A 369 -17.96 -27.75 4.09
C ILE A 369 -19.45 -27.68 3.78
N HIS A 370 -19.87 -26.87 2.79
CA HIS A 370 -21.28 -26.76 2.38
C HIS A 370 -21.51 -27.43 1.02
N PRO A 371 -22.11 -28.63 0.97
CA PRO A 371 -22.30 -29.38 -0.28
C PRO A 371 -23.26 -28.68 -1.27
N ASP A 372 -24.12 -27.80 -0.79
CA ASP A 372 -25.06 -27.02 -1.63
C ASP A 372 -24.40 -25.81 -2.29
N SER A 373 -23.09 -25.56 -2.05
CA SER A 373 -22.36 -24.45 -2.66
C SER A 373 -22.30 -24.56 -4.18
N TYR A 374 -22.24 -23.43 -4.87
CA TYR A 374 -22.21 -23.36 -6.32
C TYR A 374 -21.16 -24.32 -6.92
N MET A 375 -21.60 -25.19 -7.83
CA MET A 375 -20.77 -26.21 -8.50
C MET A 375 -20.10 -27.24 -7.58
N HIS A 376 -20.46 -27.37 -6.31
CA HIS A 376 -19.81 -28.34 -5.41
C HIS A 376 -19.98 -29.80 -5.90
N SER A 377 -21.16 -30.15 -6.42
CA SER A 377 -21.48 -31.46 -6.99
C SER A 377 -21.23 -31.59 -8.51
N TRP A 378 -20.48 -30.65 -9.13
CA TRP A 378 -20.27 -30.68 -10.58
C TRP A 378 -19.61 -31.98 -11.07
N ALA A 379 -18.63 -32.49 -10.36
CA ALA A 379 -17.91 -33.70 -10.76
C ALA A 379 -18.75 -34.97 -10.68
N GLU A 380 -19.72 -35.03 -9.76
CA GLU A 380 -20.70 -36.09 -9.65
C GLU A 380 -21.65 -36.09 -10.86
N ALA A 381 -22.09 -34.91 -11.29
CA ALA A 381 -22.95 -34.73 -12.47
C ALA A 381 -22.21 -34.93 -13.80
N HIS A 382 -20.86 -34.90 -13.80
CA HIS A 382 -20.01 -35.00 -15.00
C HIS A 382 -18.94 -36.10 -14.83
N PRO A 383 -19.35 -37.37 -14.73
CA PRO A 383 -18.41 -38.49 -14.59
C PRO A 383 -17.45 -38.56 -15.76
N GLY A 384 -16.16 -38.67 -15.49
CA GLY A 384 -15.13 -38.75 -16.53
C GLY A 384 -14.64 -37.42 -17.10
N GLU A 385 -15.24 -36.29 -16.73
CA GLU A 385 -14.79 -34.98 -17.18
C GLU A 385 -13.82 -34.30 -16.17
N GLY A 386 -13.03 -33.34 -16.68
CA GLY A 386 -12.03 -32.59 -15.90
C GLY A 386 -10.77 -33.41 -15.58
N ILE A 387 -10.14 -33.14 -14.44
CA ILE A 387 -8.92 -33.84 -13.99
C ILE A 387 -9.30 -35.10 -13.22
N THR A 388 -9.54 -36.20 -13.94
CA THR A 388 -10.17 -37.43 -13.43
C THR A 388 -9.42 -38.16 -12.32
N TRP A 389 -8.12 -37.92 -12.14
CA TRP A 389 -7.34 -38.51 -11.03
C TRP A 389 -7.51 -37.77 -9.69
N LEU A 390 -8.13 -36.58 -9.69
CA LEU A 390 -8.45 -35.86 -8.46
C LEU A 390 -9.74 -36.40 -7.81
N PRO A 391 -9.85 -36.32 -6.46
CA PRO A 391 -11.14 -36.48 -5.77
C PRO A 391 -12.21 -35.55 -6.34
N GLU A 392 -13.48 -36.00 -6.32
CA GLU A 392 -14.60 -35.29 -6.95
C GLU A 392 -14.74 -33.83 -6.47
N THR A 393 -14.65 -33.59 -5.16
CA THR A 393 -14.70 -32.23 -4.61
C THR A 393 -13.57 -31.34 -5.15
N LEU A 394 -12.34 -31.87 -5.28
CA LEU A 394 -11.24 -31.09 -5.84
C LEU A 394 -11.40 -30.89 -7.34
N ARG A 395 -11.99 -31.86 -8.06
CA ARG A 395 -12.30 -31.74 -9.48
C ARG A 395 -13.34 -30.66 -9.72
N SER A 396 -14.40 -30.62 -8.92
CA SER A 396 -15.41 -29.56 -8.90
C SER A 396 -14.79 -28.19 -8.58
N PHE A 397 -13.88 -28.12 -7.61
CA PHE A 397 -13.18 -26.90 -7.22
C PHE A 397 -12.33 -26.34 -8.38
N VAL A 398 -11.59 -27.20 -9.08
CA VAL A 398 -10.78 -26.79 -10.24
C VAL A 398 -11.67 -26.29 -11.36
N GLU A 399 -12.80 -26.99 -11.62
CA GLU A 399 -13.74 -26.58 -12.67
C GLU A 399 -14.39 -25.23 -12.35
N TYR A 400 -14.77 -24.99 -11.09
CA TYR A 400 -15.26 -23.69 -10.68
C TYR A 400 -14.22 -22.58 -10.94
N HIS A 401 -12.94 -22.83 -10.62
CA HIS A 401 -11.86 -21.88 -10.92
C HIS A 401 -11.67 -21.68 -12.43
N ARG A 402 -11.86 -22.71 -13.24
CA ARG A 402 -11.82 -22.60 -14.71
C ARG A 402 -12.94 -21.69 -15.22
N GLN A 403 -14.17 -21.81 -14.69
CA GLN A 403 -15.28 -20.95 -15.06
C GLN A 403 -15.07 -19.50 -14.58
N MET A 404 -14.58 -19.30 -13.36
CA MET A 404 -14.18 -17.96 -12.87
C MET A 404 -13.12 -17.32 -13.80
N TRP A 405 -12.12 -18.08 -14.22
CA TRP A 405 -11.11 -17.62 -15.15
C TRP A 405 -11.72 -17.21 -16.49
N GLN A 406 -12.57 -18.07 -17.08
CA GLN A 406 -13.26 -17.75 -18.33
C GLN A 406 -14.10 -16.50 -18.23
N PHE A 407 -14.86 -16.35 -17.14
CA PHE A 407 -15.62 -15.13 -16.87
C PHE A 407 -14.71 -13.89 -16.89
N HIS A 408 -13.59 -13.93 -16.16
CA HIS A 408 -12.72 -12.76 -16.05
C HIS A 408 -11.98 -12.42 -17.36
N VAL A 409 -11.61 -13.42 -18.16
CA VAL A 409 -10.93 -13.19 -19.45
C VAL A 409 -11.90 -12.64 -20.48
N ASN A 410 -13.14 -13.13 -20.48
CA ASN A 410 -14.15 -12.77 -21.47
C ASN A 410 -14.98 -11.53 -21.11
N LEU A 411 -14.79 -10.96 -19.91
CA LEU A 411 -15.55 -9.80 -19.46
C LEU A 411 -15.19 -8.56 -20.29
N SER A 412 -15.98 -8.27 -21.31
CA SER A 412 -15.80 -7.13 -22.23
C SER A 412 -17.06 -6.29 -22.40
N GLU A 413 -18.11 -6.53 -21.59
CA GLU A 413 -19.36 -5.77 -21.65
C GLU A 413 -19.11 -4.28 -21.47
N PRO A 414 -19.60 -3.42 -22.37
CA PRO A 414 -19.44 -1.98 -22.27
C PRO A 414 -20.13 -1.43 -21.01
N HIS A 415 -19.43 -0.56 -20.29
CA HIS A 415 -19.99 0.12 -19.13
C HIS A 415 -19.69 1.62 -19.18
N PRO A 416 -20.66 2.51 -18.82
CA PRO A 416 -20.48 3.98 -18.87
C PRO A 416 -19.26 4.49 -18.09
N TYR A 417 -18.91 3.83 -16.98
CA TYR A 417 -17.77 4.17 -16.13
C TYR A 417 -16.54 3.30 -16.38
N MET A 418 -16.51 2.51 -17.45
CA MET A 418 -15.32 1.72 -17.82
C MET A 418 -14.10 2.62 -17.98
N ALA A 419 -12.99 2.25 -17.34
CA ALA A 419 -11.72 2.96 -17.38
C ALA A 419 -10.58 1.98 -17.51
N ASN A 420 -9.86 2.01 -18.64
CA ASN A 420 -8.68 1.17 -18.86
C ASN A 420 -7.55 1.53 -17.89
N ALA A 421 -6.68 0.55 -17.60
CA ALA A 421 -5.62 0.69 -16.60
C ALA A 421 -4.69 1.89 -16.85
N TRP A 422 -4.42 2.27 -18.10
CA TRP A 422 -3.60 3.45 -18.40
C TRP A 422 -4.22 4.77 -17.91
N MET A 423 -5.54 4.81 -17.70
CA MET A 423 -6.27 5.98 -17.19
C MET A 423 -6.15 6.13 -15.67
N TRP A 424 -5.86 5.04 -14.93
CA TRP A 424 -5.90 5.02 -13.47
C TRP A 424 -4.92 6.00 -12.80
N PRO A 425 -3.64 6.09 -13.23
CA PRO A 425 -2.70 7.04 -12.61
C PRO A 425 -3.11 8.51 -12.74
N LEU A 426 -3.90 8.84 -13.75
CA LEU A 426 -4.38 10.20 -14.02
C LEU A 426 -5.80 10.44 -13.52
N GLN A 427 -6.46 9.42 -12.93
CA GLN A 427 -7.84 9.48 -12.44
C GLN A 427 -8.85 9.90 -13.54
N ILE A 428 -8.60 9.47 -14.77
CA ILE A 428 -9.50 9.70 -15.90
C ILE A 428 -10.67 8.72 -15.81
N ARG A 429 -11.92 9.20 -15.99
CA ARG A 429 -13.18 8.44 -15.87
C ARG A 429 -13.37 7.79 -14.47
N PRO A 430 -13.54 8.59 -13.42
CA PRO A 430 -13.88 8.09 -12.10
C PRO A 430 -15.25 7.41 -12.11
N THR A 431 -15.42 6.40 -11.26
CA THR A 431 -16.66 5.64 -11.17
C THR A 431 -17.62 6.32 -10.20
N ASN A 432 -18.82 6.67 -10.65
CA ASN A 432 -19.87 7.16 -9.77
C ASN A 432 -20.56 5.97 -9.09
N PHE A 433 -20.53 5.93 -7.77
CA PHE A 433 -21.12 4.86 -6.96
C PHE A 433 -22.55 5.16 -6.54
N TRP A 434 -22.90 6.44 -6.36
CA TRP A 434 -24.20 6.88 -5.88
C TRP A 434 -24.54 8.28 -6.37
N LEU A 435 -25.76 8.44 -6.85
CA LEU A 435 -26.36 9.74 -7.14
C LEU A 435 -27.84 9.68 -6.75
N SER A 436 -28.26 10.56 -5.85
CA SER A 436 -29.68 10.73 -5.52
C SER A 436 -30.04 12.18 -5.29
N GLU A 437 -31.27 12.54 -5.60
CA GLU A 437 -31.85 13.81 -5.19
C GLU A 437 -32.06 13.80 -3.67
N SER A 438 -31.68 14.89 -3.01
CA SER A 438 -31.80 15.08 -1.56
C SER A 438 -32.85 16.18 -1.29
N ALA A 439 -33.43 16.15 -0.10
CA ALA A 439 -34.38 17.19 0.31
C ALA A 439 -33.74 18.58 0.23
N LYS A 440 -34.49 19.57 -0.29
CA LYS A 440 -34.06 20.97 -0.36
C LYS A 440 -33.72 21.49 1.04
N GLY A 441 -32.67 22.30 1.12
CA GLY A 441 -32.23 22.88 2.40
C GLY A 441 -31.44 21.95 3.33
N THR A 442 -31.12 20.69 2.91
CA THR A 442 -30.30 19.77 3.69
C THR A 442 -28.81 19.94 3.37
N GLY A 443 -27.93 19.66 4.35
CA GLY A 443 -26.49 19.77 4.17
C GLY A 443 -26.05 21.18 3.73
N LEU A 444 -25.20 21.26 2.73
CA LEU A 444 -24.75 22.54 2.16
C LEU A 444 -25.81 23.22 1.28
N CYS A 445 -26.93 22.55 1.00
CA CYS A 445 -28.05 23.15 0.29
C CYS A 445 -28.82 24.19 1.12
N ALA A 446 -28.59 24.26 2.42
CA ALA A 446 -29.10 25.32 3.29
C ALA A 446 -28.67 26.74 2.83
N ILE A 447 -27.54 26.82 2.11
CA ILE A 447 -27.02 28.09 1.56
C ILE A 447 -27.87 28.60 0.36
N ALA A 448 -28.58 27.69 -0.34
CA ALA A 448 -29.43 28.01 -1.49
C ALA A 448 -30.75 27.23 -1.42
N PRO A 449 -31.68 27.59 -0.53
CA PRO A 449 -32.86 26.75 -0.17
C PRO A 449 -33.82 26.43 -1.34
N GLY A 450 -33.86 27.25 -2.38
CA GLY A 450 -34.73 27.06 -3.54
C GLY A 450 -34.15 26.14 -4.62
N SER A 451 -32.87 25.78 -4.56
CA SER A 451 -32.21 25.00 -5.59
C SER A 451 -32.38 23.49 -5.39
N PRO A 452 -32.34 22.68 -6.47
CA PRO A 452 -32.22 21.23 -6.37
C PRO A 452 -31.01 20.87 -5.52
N CYS A 453 -31.06 19.73 -4.84
CA CYS A 453 -30.03 19.26 -3.94
C CYS A 453 -29.69 17.79 -4.27
N TYR A 454 -28.41 17.47 -4.39
CA TYR A 454 -27.97 16.13 -4.78
C TYR A 454 -26.91 15.59 -3.82
N SER A 455 -27.09 14.32 -3.44
CA SER A 455 -26.08 13.51 -2.77
C SER A 455 -25.34 12.68 -3.82
N ASN A 456 -24.02 12.76 -3.83
CA ASN A 456 -23.18 12.03 -4.79
C ASN A 456 -22.01 11.35 -4.07
N VAL A 457 -21.69 10.11 -4.48
CA VAL A 457 -20.46 9.40 -4.05
C VAL A 457 -19.72 8.92 -5.29
N THR A 458 -18.58 9.55 -5.56
CA THR A 458 -17.74 9.23 -6.72
C THR A 458 -16.38 8.69 -6.26
N ALA A 459 -15.98 7.53 -6.75
CA ALA A 459 -14.68 6.91 -6.53
C ALA A 459 -13.60 7.61 -7.35
N LEU A 460 -13.22 8.81 -6.89
CA LEU A 460 -12.20 9.69 -7.45
C LEU A 460 -11.13 9.94 -6.40
N GLY A 461 -9.87 9.65 -6.69
CA GLY A 461 -8.74 10.09 -5.87
C GLY A 461 -8.59 11.60 -5.87
N ASN A 462 -7.80 12.16 -4.95
CA ASN A 462 -7.43 13.56 -5.03
C ASN A 462 -6.65 13.81 -6.34
N PRO A 463 -7.20 14.51 -7.34
CA PRO A 463 -6.56 14.60 -8.66
C PRO A 463 -5.13 15.13 -8.59
N LEU A 464 -4.91 16.15 -7.77
CA LEU A 464 -3.59 16.77 -7.66
C LEU A 464 -2.56 15.83 -7.02
N LEU A 465 -2.95 15.07 -6.00
CA LEU A 465 -2.08 14.05 -5.39
C LEU A 465 -1.71 12.96 -6.41
N TRP A 466 -2.67 12.48 -7.18
CA TRP A 466 -2.46 11.43 -8.17
C TRP A 466 -1.58 11.92 -9.33
N TRP A 467 -1.80 13.12 -9.84
CA TRP A 467 -0.99 13.69 -10.92
C TRP A 467 0.45 13.95 -10.48
N ILE A 468 0.63 14.58 -9.30
CA ILE A 468 1.97 14.79 -8.71
C ILE A 468 2.64 13.43 -8.45
N GLY A 469 1.92 12.47 -7.89
CA GLY A 469 2.47 11.15 -7.57
C GLY A 469 2.87 10.35 -8.80
N THR A 470 2.09 10.42 -9.88
CA THR A 470 2.44 9.82 -11.18
C THR A 470 3.68 10.48 -11.78
N LEU A 471 3.75 11.80 -11.76
CA LEU A 471 4.97 12.52 -12.20
C LEU A 471 6.18 12.12 -11.34
N CYS A 472 6.01 12.06 -10.02
CA CYS A 472 7.08 11.60 -9.11
C CYS A 472 7.50 10.16 -9.43
N ALA A 473 6.57 9.25 -9.76
CA ALA A 473 6.91 7.88 -10.16
C ALA A 473 7.74 7.83 -11.44
N LEU A 474 7.40 8.64 -12.44
CA LEU A 474 8.20 8.78 -13.67
C LEU A 474 9.61 9.32 -13.37
N LEU A 475 9.72 10.32 -12.50
CA LEU A 475 11.03 10.84 -12.07
C LEU A 475 11.83 9.78 -11.30
N VAL A 476 11.19 8.96 -10.45
CA VAL A 476 11.84 7.83 -9.75
C VAL A 476 12.36 6.80 -10.76
N ILE A 477 11.63 6.51 -11.85
CA ILE A 477 12.12 5.64 -12.92
C ILE A 477 13.35 6.24 -13.60
N ILE A 478 13.35 7.55 -13.91
CA ILE A 478 14.51 8.23 -14.48
C ILE A 478 15.72 8.14 -13.53
N ILE A 479 15.51 8.40 -12.23
CA ILE A 479 16.56 8.26 -11.21
C ILE A 479 17.08 6.81 -11.17
N ALA A 480 16.17 5.81 -11.25
CA ALA A 480 16.57 4.39 -11.30
C ALA A 480 17.48 4.07 -12.47
N LEU A 481 17.19 4.61 -13.67
CA LEU A 481 18.00 4.41 -14.86
C LEU A 481 19.39 5.08 -14.73
N VAL A 482 19.44 6.30 -14.19
CA VAL A 482 20.67 7.03 -13.93
C VAL A 482 21.52 6.32 -12.86
N ASP A 483 20.91 5.86 -11.78
CA ASP A 483 21.60 5.12 -10.71
C ASP A 483 22.16 3.78 -11.23
N PHE A 484 21.39 3.08 -12.08
CA PHE A 484 21.86 1.86 -12.71
C PHE A 484 23.08 2.11 -13.61
N ALA A 485 23.03 3.13 -14.47
CA ALA A 485 24.12 3.52 -15.35
C ALA A 485 25.37 3.98 -14.56
N SER A 486 25.16 4.68 -13.43
CA SER A 486 26.23 5.21 -12.56
C SER A 486 26.71 4.20 -11.51
N ARG A 487 26.19 2.97 -11.50
CA ARG A 487 26.45 1.94 -10.48
C ARG A 487 26.18 2.42 -9.04
N ARG A 488 25.35 3.43 -8.88
CA ARG A 488 24.82 3.89 -7.60
C ARG A 488 23.55 3.11 -7.36
N GLY A 489 23.33 2.57 -6.17
CA GLY A 489 22.16 1.77 -5.90
C GLY A 489 21.40 2.33 -4.70
N ASP A 490 20.19 2.86 -4.91
CA ASP A 490 19.25 3.10 -3.83
C ASP A 490 18.16 2.01 -3.85
N TRP A 491 18.26 1.03 -2.95
CA TRP A 491 17.29 -0.06 -2.84
C TRP A 491 15.83 0.43 -2.62
N ARG A 492 15.65 1.68 -2.11
CA ARG A 492 14.32 2.26 -1.86
C ARG A 492 13.57 2.56 -3.15
N ILE A 493 14.26 2.78 -4.25
CA ILE A 493 13.66 2.95 -5.58
C ILE A 493 12.79 1.75 -5.92
N TRP A 494 13.31 0.54 -5.77
CA TRP A 494 12.57 -0.69 -6.03
C TRP A 494 11.42 -0.91 -5.05
N ALA A 495 11.56 -0.45 -3.79
CA ALA A 495 10.47 -0.43 -2.83
C ALA A 495 9.32 0.50 -3.29
N VAL A 496 9.65 1.67 -3.82
CA VAL A 496 8.66 2.64 -4.33
C VAL A 496 8.01 2.14 -5.62
N LEU A 497 8.77 1.50 -6.51
CA LEU A 497 8.23 0.99 -7.78
C LEU A 497 7.48 -0.35 -7.63
N ALA A 498 7.63 -1.06 -6.50
CA ALA A 498 7.05 -2.39 -6.30
C ALA A 498 5.54 -2.46 -6.57
N GLY A 499 4.78 -1.49 -6.11
CA GLY A 499 3.34 -1.47 -6.33
C GLY A 499 2.93 -1.05 -7.73
N TRP A 500 3.72 -0.21 -8.40
CA TRP A 500 3.52 0.10 -9.81
C TRP A 500 3.72 -1.15 -10.67
N LEU A 501 4.75 -1.94 -10.36
CA LEU A 501 5.04 -3.19 -11.06
C LEU A 501 4.00 -4.29 -10.77
N GLY A 502 3.51 -4.41 -9.53
CA GLY A 502 2.54 -5.45 -9.16
C GLY A 502 1.08 -5.02 -9.29
N GLY A 503 0.77 -3.74 -9.08
CA GLY A 503 -0.60 -3.25 -9.04
C GLY A 503 -1.10 -2.57 -10.31
N TRP A 504 -0.21 -2.13 -11.21
CA TRP A 504 -0.59 -1.40 -12.42
C TRP A 504 -0.10 -2.05 -13.71
N LEU A 505 1.20 -2.36 -13.81
CA LEU A 505 1.82 -2.86 -15.03
C LEU A 505 1.10 -4.11 -15.59
N PRO A 506 0.71 -5.12 -14.79
CA PRO A 506 0.02 -6.30 -15.33
C PRO A 506 -1.35 -6.00 -15.93
N TRP A 507 -2.02 -4.93 -15.49
CA TRP A 507 -3.33 -4.56 -16.02
C TRP A 507 -3.28 -3.95 -17.42
N LEU A 508 -2.13 -3.45 -17.87
CA LEU A 508 -1.96 -2.88 -19.20
C LEU A 508 -2.11 -3.91 -20.32
N GLN A 509 -2.04 -5.22 -20.02
CA GLN A 509 -2.30 -6.28 -20.99
C GLN A 509 -3.81 -6.51 -21.26
N TYR A 510 -4.70 -5.97 -20.40
CA TYR A 510 -6.15 -6.22 -20.48
C TYR A 510 -6.93 -5.00 -20.98
N LEU A 511 -6.53 -4.41 -22.10
CA LEU A 511 -7.12 -3.17 -22.61
C LEU A 511 -8.58 -3.32 -23.06
N ASN A 512 -8.98 -4.51 -23.49
CA ASN A 512 -10.35 -4.80 -23.95
C ASN A 512 -11.28 -5.23 -22.81
N ARG A 513 -10.74 -5.51 -21.63
CA ARG A 513 -11.51 -5.94 -20.48
C ARG A 513 -12.22 -4.76 -19.82
N THR A 514 -13.48 -4.97 -19.40
CA THR A 514 -14.20 -4.01 -18.57
C THR A 514 -13.51 -3.88 -17.21
N THR A 515 -12.90 -2.72 -16.98
CA THR A 515 -12.21 -2.36 -15.74
C THR A 515 -12.65 -0.98 -15.28
N PHE A 516 -12.41 -0.66 -14.01
CA PHE A 516 -12.87 0.59 -13.41
C PHE A 516 -11.74 1.33 -12.71
N ASN A 517 -11.87 2.66 -12.63
CA ASN A 517 -10.87 3.51 -11.97
C ASN A 517 -10.66 3.16 -10.50
N PHE A 518 -11.66 2.68 -9.79
CA PHE A 518 -11.53 2.35 -8.37
C PHE A 518 -10.61 1.14 -8.08
N TYR A 519 -10.31 0.30 -9.08
CA TYR A 519 -9.27 -0.74 -8.94
C TYR A 519 -7.91 -0.14 -8.60
N ALA A 520 -7.69 1.12 -8.94
CA ALA A 520 -6.46 1.85 -8.62
C ALA A 520 -6.24 2.06 -7.11
N ILE A 521 -7.19 1.73 -6.23
CA ILE A 521 -6.99 1.86 -4.77
C ILE A 521 -5.73 1.15 -4.29
N VAL A 522 -5.37 0.02 -4.91
CA VAL A 522 -4.15 -0.72 -4.59
C VAL A 522 -2.86 0.03 -4.97
N LEU A 523 -2.94 1.04 -5.86
CA LEU A 523 -1.82 1.88 -6.25
C LEU A 523 -1.61 3.09 -5.32
N LEU A 524 -2.66 3.54 -4.63
CA LEU A 524 -2.61 4.74 -3.79
C LEU A 524 -1.39 4.79 -2.87
N PRO A 525 -1.00 3.71 -2.16
CA PRO A 525 0.19 3.72 -1.32
C PRO A 525 1.48 4.05 -2.09
N TRP A 526 1.63 3.55 -3.31
CA TRP A 526 2.83 3.75 -4.12
C TRP A 526 2.85 5.09 -4.84
N VAL A 527 1.68 5.63 -5.20
CA VAL A 527 1.52 7.03 -5.61
C VAL A 527 2.07 7.94 -4.50
N ILE A 528 1.66 7.72 -3.25
CA ILE A 528 2.14 8.48 -2.09
C ILE A 528 3.63 8.23 -1.83
N LEU A 529 4.10 6.98 -1.87
CA LEU A 529 5.52 6.67 -1.68
C LEU A 529 6.41 7.35 -2.73
N SER A 530 5.93 7.50 -3.97
CA SER A 530 6.63 8.25 -5.01
C SER A 530 6.80 9.72 -4.64
N VAL A 531 5.74 10.37 -4.13
CA VAL A 531 5.79 11.75 -3.62
C VAL A 531 6.76 11.87 -2.44
N ILE A 532 6.70 10.94 -1.48
CA ILE A 532 7.56 10.96 -0.29
C ILE A 532 9.03 10.70 -0.66
N TYR A 533 9.29 9.81 -1.62
CA TYR A 533 10.65 9.58 -2.13
C TYR A 533 11.21 10.87 -2.74
N MET A 534 10.46 11.52 -3.63
CA MET A 534 10.88 12.78 -4.24
C MET A 534 11.02 13.91 -3.21
N ALA A 535 10.15 14.00 -2.23
CA ALA A 535 10.31 14.94 -1.12
C ALA A 535 11.59 14.66 -0.31
N SER A 536 11.92 13.38 -0.08
CA SER A 536 13.19 12.99 0.57
C SER A 536 14.41 13.34 -0.29
N TRP A 537 14.33 13.13 -1.60
CA TRP A 537 15.38 13.44 -2.56
C TRP A 537 15.61 14.96 -2.66
N LEU A 538 14.54 15.75 -2.83
CA LEU A 538 14.59 17.21 -2.87
C LEU A 538 15.21 17.82 -1.60
N LYS A 539 14.96 17.21 -0.43
CA LYS A 539 15.58 17.64 0.82
C LYS A 539 17.10 17.60 0.80
N ALA A 540 17.69 16.68 0.03
CA ALA A 540 19.14 16.56 -0.12
C ALA A 540 19.70 17.52 -1.19
N GLN A 541 18.88 17.96 -2.15
CA GLN A 541 19.30 18.80 -3.28
C GLN A 541 19.08 20.30 -3.04
N LEU A 542 18.09 20.68 -2.22
CA LEU A 542 17.65 22.06 -2.09
C LEU A 542 18.09 22.69 -0.78
N LYS A 543 18.26 24.02 -0.80
CA LYS A 543 18.39 24.82 0.41
C LYS A 543 17.14 24.66 1.27
N LYS A 544 17.30 24.59 2.60
CA LYS A 544 16.24 24.31 3.57
C LYS A 544 14.97 25.17 3.35
N ARG A 545 15.11 26.47 3.05
CA ARG A 545 13.96 27.37 2.82
C ARG A 545 13.20 26.99 1.55
N ALA A 546 13.90 26.77 0.43
CA ALA A 546 13.28 26.37 -0.84
C ALA A 546 12.55 25.04 -0.71
N TYR A 547 13.14 24.05 -0.04
CA TYR A 547 12.52 22.76 0.25
C TYR A 547 11.18 22.94 0.99
N HIS A 548 11.14 23.70 2.10
CA HIS A 548 9.91 23.86 2.86
C HIS A 548 8.84 24.64 2.09
N VAL A 549 9.23 25.61 1.26
CA VAL A 549 8.28 26.36 0.42
C VAL A 549 7.67 25.43 -0.63
N ILE A 550 8.47 24.69 -1.40
CA ILE A 550 7.99 23.82 -2.47
C ILE A 550 7.09 22.71 -1.90
N VAL A 551 7.57 21.99 -0.89
CA VAL A 551 6.78 20.90 -0.28
C VAL A 551 5.55 21.46 0.43
N GLY A 552 5.66 22.60 1.10
CA GLY A 552 4.55 23.26 1.80
C GLY A 552 3.44 23.69 0.84
N ILE A 553 3.79 24.31 -0.29
CA ILE A 553 2.82 24.69 -1.32
C ILE A 553 2.14 23.45 -1.89
N GLY A 554 2.90 22.42 -2.25
CA GLY A 554 2.32 21.17 -2.78
C GLY A 554 1.35 20.50 -1.80
N VAL A 555 1.73 20.40 -0.53
CA VAL A 555 0.85 19.83 0.52
C VAL A 555 -0.38 20.69 0.73
N ALA A 556 -0.24 22.02 0.82
CA ALA A 556 -1.38 22.93 0.98
C ALA A 556 -2.36 22.80 -0.21
N ALA A 557 -1.87 22.75 -1.43
CA ALA A 557 -2.71 22.56 -2.61
C ALA A 557 -3.46 21.22 -2.59
N ILE A 558 -2.81 20.12 -2.21
CA ILE A 558 -3.44 18.80 -2.06
C ILE A 558 -4.53 18.85 -0.97
N VAL A 559 -4.26 19.47 0.17
CA VAL A 559 -5.25 19.62 1.26
C VAL A 559 -6.46 20.43 0.80
N LEU A 560 -6.25 21.57 0.15
CA LEU A 560 -7.35 22.39 -0.40
C LEU A 560 -8.18 21.62 -1.42
N THR A 561 -7.53 20.87 -2.31
CA THR A 561 -8.21 19.97 -3.25
C THR A 561 -9.04 18.91 -2.53
N SER A 562 -8.50 18.31 -1.46
CA SER A 562 -9.25 17.32 -0.65
C SER A 562 -10.47 17.95 0.03
N VAL A 563 -10.34 19.14 0.60
CA VAL A 563 -11.48 19.87 1.21
C VAL A 563 -12.56 20.18 0.15
N PHE A 564 -12.14 20.61 -1.04
CA PHE A 564 -13.05 20.91 -2.14
C PHE A 564 -13.85 19.68 -2.58
N PHE A 565 -13.21 18.51 -2.75
CA PHE A 565 -13.88 17.29 -3.21
C PHE A 565 -14.52 16.47 -2.09
N PHE A 566 -14.30 16.80 -0.82
CA PHE A 566 -14.76 16.00 0.33
C PHE A 566 -16.28 15.72 0.32
N PRO A 567 -17.16 16.68 -0.01
CA PRO A 567 -18.59 16.40 -0.12
C PRO A 567 -18.93 15.36 -1.18
N LEU A 568 -18.23 15.39 -2.33
CA LEU A 568 -18.38 14.41 -3.42
C LEU A 568 -18.00 12.98 -3.00
N TRP A 569 -17.03 12.83 -2.10
CA TRP A 569 -16.57 11.54 -1.60
C TRP A 569 -17.42 10.96 -0.47
N THR A 570 -18.17 11.81 0.21
CA THR A 570 -18.88 11.44 1.45
C THR A 570 -20.41 11.49 1.33
N GLY A 571 -20.93 11.87 0.17
CA GLY A 571 -22.37 11.97 -0.05
C GLY A 571 -23.03 13.10 0.74
N ILE A 572 -22.28 14.17 1.08
CA ILE A 572 -22.87 15.37 1.67
C ILE A 572 -23.68 16.09 0.59
N PRO A 573 -24.99 16.37 0.84
CA PRO A 573 -25.84 17.03 -0.15
C PRO A 573 -25.33 18.41 -0.57
N LEU A 574 -25.32 18.69 -1.88
CA LEU A 574 -24.77 19.89 -2.50
C LEU A 574 -25.77 20.52 -3.47
N PRO A 575 -25.90 21.87 -3.48
CA PRO A 575 -26.61 22.57 -4.56
C PRO A 575 -25.74 22.65 -5.81
N PRO A 576 -26.31 22.48 -7.04
CA PRO A 576 -25.55 22.51 -8.28
C PRO A 576 -24.73 23.79 -8.49
N ARG A 577 -25.28 24.95 -8.03
CA ARG A 577 -24.65 26.26 -8.19
C ARG A 577 -23.49 26.53 -7.22
N ALA A 578 -23.46 25.87 -6.07
CA ALA A 578 -22.42 26.12 -5.05
C ALA A 578 -21.02 25.67 -5.49
N LEU A 579 -20.91 24.88 -6.53
CA LEU A 579 -19.68 24.24 -6.98
C LEU A 579 -19.20 24.74 -8.35
N GLY A 580 -19.70 25.91 -8.80
CA GLY A 580 -19.17 26.56 -9.98
C GLY A 580 -19.19 25.70 -11.25
N GLY A 581 -20.26 24.97 -11.50
CA GLY A 581 -20.55 24.36 -12.80
C GLY A 581 -19.68 23.19 -13.28
N THR A 582 -18.45 23.01 -12.80
CA THR A 582 -17.48 22.17 -13.53
C THR A 582 -17.58 20.68 -13.22
N TYR A 583 -17.76 20.25 -11.99
CA TYR A 583 -17.81 18.80 -11.72
C TYR A 583 -19.21 18.25 -11.41
N VAL A 584 -20.15 19.12 -10.98
CA VAL A 584 -21.56 18.73 -10.85
C VAL A 584 -22.28 18.78 -12.20
N ALA A 585 -21.94 19.71 -13.09
CA ALA A 585 -22.48 19.77 -14.44
C ALA A 585 -22.11 18.52 -15.27
N VAL A 586 -20.95 17.95 -15.08
CA VAL A 586 -20.52 16.70 -15.75
C VAL A 586 -21.43 15.52 -15.40
N GLN A 587 -22.05 15.54 -14.22
CA GLN A 587 -22.92 14.43 -13.76
C GLN A 587 -24.43 14.75 -13.85
N LEU A 588 -24.83 16.01 -13.94
CA LEU A 588 -26.24 16.41 -13.99
C LEU A 588 -26.82 16.47 -15.40
N ASP A 589 -25.99 16.54 -16.44
CA ASP A 589 -26.44 16.50 -17.84
C ASP A 589 -26.97 15.11 -18.27
N LEU A 590 -26.94 14.14 -17.37
CA LEU A 590 -27.58 12.83 -17.53
C LEU A 590 -29.13 12.88 -17.63
N ARG A 591 -29.77 14.00 -17.25
CA ARG A 591 -31.22 14.22 -17.46
C ARG A 591 -31.58 14.76 -18.83
N ALA A 592 -30.63 15.39 -19.54
CA ALA A 592 -30.87 16.03 -20.82
C ALA A 592 -30.47 15.18 -22.03
N GLY A 593 -30.46 13.86 -21.89
CA GLY A 593 -30.37 12.86 -22.96
C GLY A 593 -29.80 13.31 -24.30
N THR A 594 -28.58 13.78 -24.37
CA THR A 594 -27.84 14.14 -25.59
C THR A 594 -27.20 15.53 -25.55
N ARG A 595 -26.13 15.72 -24.81
CA ARG A 595 -25.08 16.66 -25.20
C ARG A 595 -23.75 16.32 -24.52
N LEU A 596 -22.70 16.25 -25.30
CA LEU A 596 -21.32 16.12 -24.87
C LEU A 596 -20.85 17.45 -24.26
N LEU A 597 -20.33 17.46 -23.05
CA LEU A 597 -19.67 18.62 -22.47
C LEU A 597 -18.17 18.36 -22.31
N PRO A 598 -17.31 19.30 -22.69
CA PRO A 598 -15.87 19.17 -22.56
C PRO A 598 -15.42 19.55 -21.16
N ILE A 599 -14.64 18.67 -20.51
CA ILE A 599 -13.78 19.05 -19.40
C ILE A 599 -12.35 18.98 -19.92
N ALA A 600 -11.65 20.11 -19.89
CA ALA A 600 -10.24 20.19 -20.28
C ALA A 600 -9.92 19.49 -21.62
N GLY A 601 -10.74 19.73 -22.66
CA GLY A 601 -10.51 19.17 -23.99
C GLY A 601 -10.99 17.74 -24.25
N PHE A 602 -11.59 17.04 -23.26
CA PHE A 602 -12.11 15.67 -23.42
C PHE A 602 -13.64 15.65 -23.52
N ARG A 603 -14.16 14.96 -24.54
CA ARG A 603 -15.59 14.70 -24.71
C ARG A 603 -15.99 13.42 -23.98
N ILE A 604 -16.96 13.48 -23.08
CA ILE A 604 -17.54 12.32 -22.40
C ILE A 604 -18.92 12.06 -23.02
N GLY A 605 -19.09 10.88 -23.59
CA GLY A 605 -20.38 10.44 -24.15
C GLY A 605 -21.38 10.12 -23.04
N ALA A 606 -22.59 10.64 -23.16
CA ALA A 606 -23.70 10.29 -22.27
C ALA A 606 -24.29 8.95 -22.69
N ALA A 607 -24.29 7.98 -21.80
CA ALA A 607 -25.01 6.71 -21.96
C ALA A 607 -26.27 6.71 -21.10
N ASN A 608 -27.36 6.18 -21.66
CA ASN A 608 -28.68 6.11 -21.06
C ASN A 608 -28.66 5.26 -19.77
N ILE A 609 -28.86 5.89 -18.62
CA ILE A 609 -29.00 5.23 -17.31
C ILE A 609 -30.48 4.94 -17.06
N ARG A 610 -31.10 4.12 -17.88
CA ARG A 610 -32.46 3.65 -17.59
C ARG A 610 -32.54 2.17 -17.15
N ASN A 611 -31.43 1.45 -17.15
CA ASN A 611 -31.43 0.02 -16.82
C ASN A 611 -30.14 -0.36 -16.04
N CYS A 612 -29.96 0.21 -14.85
CA CYS A 612 -29.08 -0.36 -13.83
C CYS A 612 -29.76 -0.29 -12.48
#